data_49a52980288b763f67a7592c0a1ac8e5
#
_entry.id   49a52980288b763f67a7592c0a1ac8e5
#
_cell.length_a   1.000
_cell.length_b   1.000
_cell.length_c   1.000
_cell.angle_alpha   90.00
_cell.angle_beta   90.00
_cell.angle_gamma   90.00
#
_symmetry.space_group_name_H-M   'P 1'
#
loop_
_entity.id
_entity.type
_entity.pdbx_description
1 polymer ?
#
loop_
_entity_poly.entity_id
_entity_poly.type
_entity_poly.pdbx_seq_one_letter_code
_entity_poly.pdbx_strand_id
1 'polypeptide(L)'
;MSKLLIDSSFIIALFRRNDGLHQKAIENKDILNNYCHITDGIIAEVITIIGQKTKDITLVRKVYNYLKDNFTIIHESEINMYNDNVYAIFEKYNQNNFKVGFIDCSQVIIYNHYNLDYVVSLDNGFRLFEEIELKDLSE
;
A
#
# COMPACT_ATOMS: atom_id res chain seq x y z
N MET A 1 10.39 -2.39 17.15
CA MET A 1 10.05 -1.94 15.78
C MET A 1 8.60 -2.30 15.49
N SER A 2 7.90 -1.40 14.82
CA SER A 2 6.51 -1.60 14.46
C SER A 2 6.35 -2.52 13.25
N LYS A 3 5.18 -3.14 13.14
CA LYS A 3 4.76 -3.93 11.98
C LYS A 3 3.89 -3.06 11.11
N LEU A 4 4.38 -2.71 9.93
CA LEU A 4 3.75 -1.76 9.05
C LEU A 4 3.23 -2.44 7.79
N LEU A 5 2.08 -1.99 7.31
CA LEU A 5 1.57 -2.31 5.99
C LEU A 5 1.77 -1.07 5.12
N ILE A 6 2.55 -1.21 4.05
CA ILE A 6 2.94 -0.07 3.22
C ILE A 6 2.03 -0.02 1.99
N ASP A 7 1.34 1.10 1.83
CA ASP A 7 0.50 1.36 0.66
C ASP A 7 1.35 1.70 -0.57
N SER A 8 0.79 1.43 -1.74
CA SER A 8 1.45 1.67 -3.01
C SER A 8 1.87 3.13 -3.21
N SER A 9 1.08 4.07 -2.71
CA SER A 9 1.37 5.51 -2.87
C SER A 9 2.74 5.91 -2.36
N PHE A 10 3.13 5.38 -1.20
CA PHE A 10 4.45 5.66 -0.62
C PHE A 10 5.58 5.08 -1.49
N ILE A 11 5.43 3.84 -1.92
CA ILE A 11 6.45 3.15 -2.72
C ILE A 11 6.61 3.83 -4.09
N ILE A 12 5.49 4.13 -4.74
CA ILE A 12 5.51 4.81 -6.04
C ILE A 12 6.21 6.16 -5.94
N ALA A 13 5.86 6.95 -4.94
CA ALA A 13 6.48 8.26 -4.72
C ALA A 13 7.98 8.13 -4.42
N LEU A 14 8.38 7.09 -3.70
CA LEU A 14 9.79 6.85 -3.35
C LEU A 14 10.65 6.60 -4.59
N PHE A 15 10.16 5.83 -5.55
CA PHE A 15 10.92 5.41 -6.73
C PHE A 15 10.66 6.26 -7.98
N ARG A 16 9.64 7.10 -7.98
CA ARG A 16 9.30 7.93 -9.12
C ARG A 16 9.67 9.39 -8.84
N ARG A 17 10.81 9.85 -9.36
CA ARG A 17 11.35 11.20 -9.10
C ARG A 17 10.38 12.32 -9.47
N ASN A 18 9.58 12.12 -10.50
CA ASN A 18 8.62 13.12 -10.99
C ASN A 18 7.27 13.04 -10.27
N ASP A 19 7.11 12.16 -9.29
CA ASP A 19 5.92 12.14 -8.46
C ASP A 19 5.90 13.39 -7.58
N GLY A 20 4.74 14.05 -7.49
CA GLY A 20 4.59 15.26 -6.68
C GLY A 20 4.88 15.05 -5.20
N LEU A 21 4.80 13.79 -4.73
CA LEU A 21 5.03 13.44 -3.33
C LEU A 21 6.41 12.78 -3.11
N HIS A 22 7.27 12.80 -4.14
CA HIS A 22 8.58 12.15 -4.06
C HIS A 22 9.41 12.65 -2.88
N GLN A 23 9.52 13.97 -2.73
CA GLN A 23 10.33 14.57 -1.66
C GLN A 23 9.80 14.17 -0.28
N LYS A 24 8.48 14.13 -0.12
CA LYS A 24 7.85 13.71 1.14
C LYS A 24 8.15 12.23 1.44
N ALA A 25 8.13 11.37 0.43
CA ALA A 25 8.52 9.97 0.60
C ALA A 25 9.98 9.83 1.03
N ILE A 26 10.89 10.57 0.39
CA ILE A 26 12.32 10.58 0.74
C ILE A 26 12.52 11.04 2.18
N GLU A 27 11.84 12.09 2.61
CA GLU A 27 11.95 12.61 3.98
C GLU A 27 11.47 11.61 5.03
N ASN A 28 10.58 10.69 4.66
CA ASN A 28 10.02 9.69 5.54
C ASN A 28 10.58 8.28 5.31
N LYS A 29 11.66 8.14 4.56
CA LYS A 29 12.20 6.82 4.20
C LYS A 29 12.64 5.98 5.40
N ASP A 30 12.87 6.58 6.56
CA ASP A 30 13.24 5.87 7.78
C ASP A 30 12.13 4.92 8.26
N ILE A 31 10.91 5.11 7.79
CA ILE A 31 9.80 4.17 8.02
C ILE A 31 10.19 2.76 7.57
N LEU A 32 10.97 2.65 6.50
CA LEU A 32 11.40 1.36 5.95
C LEU A 32 12.35 0.58 6.89
N ASN A 33 12.82 1.18 7.97
CA ASN A 33 13.62 0.50 8.99
C ASN A 33 12.76 -0.39 9.91
N ASN A 34 11.44 -0.31 9.80
CA ASN A 34 10.51 -1.15 10.55
C ASN A 34 10.25 -2.49 9.84
N TYR A 35 9.41 -3.34 10.45
CA TYR A 35 8.94 -4.57 9.80
C TYR A 35 7.89 -4.22 8.76
N CYS A 36 8.30 -4.09 7.51
CA CYS A 36 7.44 -3.62 6.43
C CYS A 36 6.85 -4.78 5.65
N HIS A 37 5.54 -4.72 5.44
CA HIS A 37 4.76 -5.73 4.73
C HIS A 37 4.08 -5.10 3.54
N ILE A 38 3.99 -5.84 2.45
CA ILE A 38 3.19 -5.48 1.27
C ILE A 38 2.44 -6.72 0.80
N THR A 39 1.40 -6.51 0.00
CA THR A 39 0.58 -7.59 -0.52
C THR A 39 0.85 -7.83 -2.01
N ASP A 40 0.36 -8.95 -2.53
CA ASP A 40 0.42 -9.23 -3.97
C ASP A 40 -0.25 -8.11 -4.77
N GLY A 41 -1.39 -7.58 -4.30
CA GLY A 41 -2.09 -6.48 -4.96
C GLY A 41 -1.27 -5.20 -4.99
N ILE A 42 -0.54 -4.90 -3.93
CA ILE A 42 0.35 -3.73 -3.88
C ILE A 42 1.51 -3.90 -4.86
N ILE A 43 2.10 -5.08 -4.94
CA ILE A 43 3.17 -5.34 -5.92
C ILE A 43 2.65 -5.10 -7.34
N ALA A 44 1.49 -5.64 -7.68
CA ALA A 44 0.89 -5.47 -9.01
C ALA A 44 0.67 -3.99 -9.32
N GLU A 45 0.14 -3.23 -8.38
CA GLU A 45 -0.14 -1.81 -8.56
C GLU A 45 1.14 -0.99 -8.72
N VAL A 46 2.13 -1.20 -7.85
CA VAL A 46 3.42 -0.49 -7.92
C VAL A 46 4.11 -0.74 -9.25
N ILE A 47 4.25 -1.99 -9.64
CA ILE A 47 4.96 -2.36 -10.87
C ILE A 47 4.24 -1.79 -12.10
N THR A 48 2.92 -1.89 -12.14
CA THR A 48 2.12 -1.38 -13.24
C THR A 48 2.28 0.13 -13.39
N ILE A 49 2.13 0.88 -12.29
CA ILE A 49 2.18 2.34 -12.34
C ILE A 49 3.58 2.85 -12.63
N ILE A 50 4.61 2.30 -11.99
CA ILE A 50 6.01 2.69 -12.28
C ILE A 50 6.31 2.43 -13.76
N GLY A 51 5.92 1.28 -14.29
CA GLY A 51 6.14 0.95 -15.70
C GLY A 51 5.43 1.90 -16.64
N GLN A 52 4.14 2.15 -16.40
CA GLN A 52 3.35 3.04 -17.25
C GLN A 52 3.84 4.48 -17.23
N LYS A 53 4.25 4.96 -16.07
CA LYS A 53 4.66 6.36 -15.91
C LYS A 53 6.09 6.62 -16.36
N THR A 54 7.01 5.69 -16.15
CA THR A 54 8.42 5.89 -16.48
C THR A 54 8.82 5.30 -17.83
N LYS A 55 8.10 4.27 -18.29
CA LYS A 55 8.42 3.50 -19.50
C LYS A 55 9.86 2.99 -19.51
N ASP A 56 10.37 2.66 -18.32
CA ASP A 56 11.75 2.26 -18.10
C ASP A 56 11.78 0.89 -17.42
N ILE A 57 11.99 -0.15 -18.23
CA ILE A 57 11.99 -1.53 -17.72
C ILE A 57 13.17 -1.79 -16.77
N THR A 58 14.26 -1.08 -16.92
CA THR A 58 15.41 -1.20 -16.01
C THR A 58 15.04 -0.73 -14.60
N LEU A 59 14.32 0.40 -14.52
CA LEU A 59 13.81 0.89 -13.23
C LEU A 59 12.78 -0.07 -12.64
N VAL A 60 11.85 -0.55 -13.45
CA VAL A 60 10.83 -1.52 -13.00
C VAL A 60 11.50 -2.76 -12.40
N ARG A 61 12.53 -3.29 -13.07
CA ARG A 61 13.28 -4.45 -12.57
C ARG A 61 13.91 -4.16 -11.21
N LYS A 62 14.53 -3.00 -11.05
CA LYS A 62 15.12 -2.59 -9.77
C LYS A 62 14.09 -2.48 -8.68
N VAL A 63 12.93 -1.89 -8.98
CA VAL A 63 11.84 -1.75 -8.01
C VAL A 63 11.32 -3.13 -7.59
N TYR A 64 11.06 -4.01 -8.56
CA TYR A 64 10.57 -5.36 -8.26
C TYR A 64 11.54 -6.12 -7.34
N ASN A 65 12.83 -6.09 -7.66
CA ASN A 65 13.84 -6.75 -6.83
C ASN A 65 13.93 -6.13 -5.44
N TYR A 66 13.81 -4.80 -5.35
CA TYR A 66 13.80 -4.11 -4.06
C TYR A 66 12.62 -4.56 -3.20
N LEU A 67 11.42 -4.64 -3.78
CA LEU A 67 10.23 -5.10 -3.06
C LEU A 67 10.42 -6.52 -2.54
N LYS A 68 10.90 -7.40 -3.39
CA LYS A 68 11.12 -8.81 -3.05
C LYS A 68 12.15 -8.98 -1.93
N ASP A 69 13.20 -8.18 -1.95
CA ASP A 69 14.34 -8.34 -1.03
C ASP A 69 14.14 -7.63 0.32
N ASN A 70 13.29 -6.61 0.38
CA ASN A 70 13.18 -5.72 1.55
C ASN A 70 11.85 -5.76 2.28
N PHE A 71 10.83 -6.39 1.70
CA PHE A 71 9.49 -6.45 2.32
C PHE A 71 9.10 -7.89 2.61
N THR A 72 8.33 -8.07 3.66
CA THR A 72 7.58 -9.31 3.87
C THR A 72 6.36 -9.27 2.96
N ILE A 73 6.24 -10.23 2.07
CA ILE A 73 5.14 -10.29 1.10
C ILE A 73 4.03 -11.17 1.66
N ILE A 74 2.84 -10.58 1.73
CA ILE A 74 1.63 -11.27 2.17
C ILE A 74 0.86 -11.72 0.93
N HIS A 75 0.61 -13.04 0.86
CA HIS A 75 -0.17 -13.62 -0.22
C HIS A 75 -1.65 -13.65 0.16
N GLU A 76 -2.44 -12.91 -0.56
CA GLU A 76 -3.88 -12.74 -0.28
C GLU A 76 -4.64 -14.04 -0.36
N SER A 77 -4.18 -14.98 -1.21
CA SER A 77 -4.79 -16.30 -1.36
C SER A 77 -4.78 -17.15 -0.09
N GLU A 78 -3.93 -16.80 0.88
CA GLU A 78 -3.83 -17.52 2.15
C GLU A 78 -4.94 -17.13 3.13
N ILE A 79 -5.71 -16.09 2.84
CA ILE A 79 -6.78 -15.60 3.70
C ILE A 79 -8.12 -16.18 3.24
N ASN A 80 -8.77 -16.92 4.15
CA ASN A 80 -10.07 -17.50 3.85
C ASN A 80 -11.12 -16.42 3.58
N MET A 81 -11.91 -16.60 2.54
CA MET A 81 -12.97 -15.68 2.11
C MET A 81 -12.49 -14.24 1.92
N TYR A 82 -11.27 -14.11 1.42
CA TYR A 82 -10.62 -12.81 1.27
C TYR A 82 -11.47 -11.83 0.45
N ASN A 83 -11.90 -12.23 -0.74
CA ASN A 83 -12.67 -11.35 -1.63
C ASN A 83 -13.99 -10.91 -1.02
N ASP A 84 -14.70 -11.82 -0.36
CA ASP A 84 -15.98 -11.50 0.28
C ASP A 84 -15.78 -10.49 1.42
N ASN A 85 -14.72 -10.67 2.20
CA ASN A 85 -14.41 -9.77 3.31
C ASN A 85 -13.99 -8.39 2.80
N VAL A 86 -13.18 -8.33 1.74
CA VAL A 86 -12.80 -7.06 1.11
C VAL A 86 -14.03 -6.37 0.54
N TYR A 87 -14.91 -7.12 -0.12
CA TYR A 87 -16.13 -6.54 -0.70
C TYR A 87 -17.04 -5.93 0.38
N ALA A 88 -17.13 -6.55 1.54
CA ALA A 88 -17.92 -6.01 2.64
C ALA A 88 -17.43 -4.63 3.07
N ILE A 89 -16.11 -4.43 3.15
CA ILE A 89 -15.51 -3.13 3.43
C ILE A 89 -15.78 -2.15 2.29
N PHE A 90 -15.60 -2.60 1.05
CA PHE A 90 -15.86 -1.79 -0.14
C PHE A 90 -17.31 -1.28 -0.18
N GLU A 91 -18.27 -2.17 0.06
CA GLU A 91 -19.69 -1.80 0.09
C GLU A 91 -19.97 -0.82 1.22
N LYS A 92 -19.42 -1.05 2.41
CA LYS A 92 -19.63 -0.19 3.58
C LYS A 92 -19.23 1.27 3.30
N TYR A 93 -18.10 1.49 2.63
CA TYR A 93 -17.55 2.82 2.45
C TYR A 93 -17.94 3.51 1.13
N ASN A 94 -18.63 2.80 0.24
CA ASN A 94 -19.02 3.34 -1.06
C ASN A 94 -20.54 3.42 -1.26
N GLN A 95 -21.32 3.51 -0.19
CA GLN A 95 -22.79 3.50 -0.25
C GLN A 95 -23.38 4.63 -1.08
N ASN A 96 -22.91 5.83 -0.89
CA ASN A 96 -23.47 7.04 -1.54
C ASN A 96 -22.57 7.58 -2.65
N ASN A 97 -21.31 7.20 -2.63
CA ASN A 97 -20.30 7.67 -3.57
C ASN A 97 -19.11 6.73 -3.52
N PHE A 98 -18.49 6.48 -4.65
CA PHE A 98 -17.32 5.60 -4.72
C PHE A 98 -16.07 6.41 -4.32
N LYS A 99 -15.68 6.30 -3.06
CA LYS A 99 -14.58 7.05 -2.45
C LYS A 99 -13.27 6.30 -2.37
N VAL A 100 -13.34 4.96 -2.28
CA VAL A 100 -12.17 4.12 -2.10
C VAL A 100 -12.22 2.92 -3.04
N GLY A 101 -11.06 2.48 -3.48
CA GLY A 101 -10.93 1.32 -4.37
C GLY A 101 -10.90 0.00 -3.62
N PHE A 102 -11.04 -1.08 -4.37
CA PHE A 102 -11.06 -2.43 -3.82
C PHE A 102 -9.72 -2.78 -3.17
N ILE A 103 -8.59 -2.38 -3.78
CA ILE A 103 -7.26 -2.62 -3.20
C ILE A 103 -7.07 -1.86 -1.89
N ASP A 104 -7.57 -0.62 -1.79
CA ASP A 104 -7.51 0.14 -0.54
C ASP A 104 -8.27 -0.60 0.57
N CYS A 105 -9.46 -1.09 0.25
CA CYS A 105 -10.27 -1.87 1.19
C CYS A 105 -9.58 -3.17 1.59
N SER A 106 -8.82 -3.77 0.69
CA SER A 106 -8.07 -4.99 0.99
C SER A 106 -7.03 -4.76 2.08
N GLN A 107 -6.46 -3.56 2.17
CA GLN A 107 -5.48 -3.24 3.20
C GLN A 107 -6.09 -3.31 4.60
N VAL A 108 -7.37 -2.98 4.74
CA VAL A 108 -8.08 -3.11 6.01
C VAL A 108 -8.13 -4.57 6.46
N ILE A 109 -8.46 -5.47 5.54
CA ILE A 109 -8.55 -6.91 5.83
C ILE A 109 -7.17 -7.48 6.20
N ILE A 110 -6.14 -7.12 5.43
CA ILE A 110 -4.77 -7.55 5.68
C ILE A 110 -4.27 -7.05 7.04
N TYR A 111 -4.47 -5.77 7.30
CA TYR A 111 -4.08 -5.13 8.56
C TYR A 111 -4.64 -5.87 9.77
N ASN A 112 -5.93 -6.18 9.74
CA ASN A 112 -6.58 -6.85 10.86
C ASN A 112 -6.19 -8.33 10.97
N HIS A 113 -6.09 -9.02 9.84
CA HIS A 113 -5.78 -10.46 9.82
C HIS A 113 -4.40 -10.75 10.43
N TYR A 114 -3.41 -9.91 10.13
CA TYR A 114 -2.04 -10.11 10.58
C TYR A 114 -1.68 -9.28 11.82
N ASN A 115 -2.65 -8.57 12.41
CA ASN A 115 -2.44 -7.74 13.61
C ASN A 115 -1.28 -6.75 13.42
N LEU A 116 -1.29 -6.04 12.31
CA LEU A 116 -0.28 -5.04 12.01
C LEU A 116 -0.52 -3.77 12.83
N ASP A 117 0.52 -2.97 13.05
CA ASP A 117 0.42 -1.79 13.91
C ASP A 117 -0.13 -0.57 13.17
N TYR A 118 0.35 -0.35 11.94
CA TYR A 118 -0.07 0.81 11.14
C TYR A 118 -0.17 0.47 9.68
N VAL A 119 -1.07 1.15 8.97
CA VAL A 119 -1.01 1.31 7.51
C VAL A 119 -0.28 2.63 7.25
N VAL A 120 0.70 2.61 6.34
CA VAL A 120 1.47 3.80 5.95
C VAL A 120 1.05 4.22 4.56
N SER A 121 0.61 5.46 4.40
CA SER A 121 0.12 5.96 3.12
C SER A 121 0.41 7.44 2.93
N LEU A 122 0.60 7.84 1.67
CA LEU A 122 0.59 9.23 1.23
C LEU A 122 -0.79 9.63 0.68
N ASP A 123 -1.72 8.67 0.61
CA ASP A 123 -3.08 8.91 0.13
C ASP A 123 -4.00 9.18 1.32
N ASN A 124 -4.56 10.40 1.39
CA ASN A 124 -5.45 10.79 2.47
C ASN A 124 -6.80 10.06 2.48
N GLY A 125 -7.13 9.34 1.40
CA GLY A 125 -8.34 8.52 1.34
C GLY A 125 -8.40 7.46 2.43
N PHE A 126 -7.25 7.00 2.93
CA PHE A 126 -7.20 6.03 4.03
C PHE A 126 -7.73 6.58 5.35
N ARG A 127 -7.83 7.89 5.53
CA ARG A 127 -8.42 8.50 6.73
C ARG A 127 -9.87 8.08 6.96
N LEU A 128 -10.53 7.62 5.91
CA LEU A 128 -11.92 7.18 5.97
C LEU A 128 -12.10 5.92 6.81
N PHE A 129 -11.10 5.02 6.82
CA PHE A 129 -11.21 3.71 7.46
C PHE A 129 -11.10 3.79 8.99
N GLU A 130 -12.17 3.41 9.67
CA GLU A 130 -12.20 3.36 11.15
C GLU A 130 -11.47 2.14 11.71
N GLU A 131 -11.28 1.10 10.88
CA GLU A 131 -10.79 -0.21 11.32
C GLU A 131 -9.26 -0.29 11.41
N ILE A 132 -8.53 0.74 11.02
CA ILE A 132 -7.08 0.73 10.98
C ILE A 132 -6.48 1.90 11.76
N GLU A 133 -5.22 1.73 12.18
CA GLU A 133 -4.39 2.84 12.63
C GLU A 133 -3.55 3.31 11.44
N LEU A 134 -3.72 4.55 11.07
CA LEU A 134 -3.08 5.12 9.89
C LEU A 134 -1.86 5.98 10.29
N LYS A 135 -0.74 5.72 9.65
CA LYS A 135 0.40 6.65 9.64
C LYS A 135 0.28 7.47 8.36
N ASP A 136 -0.41 8.59 8.50
CA ASP A 136 -0.77 9.45 7.37
C ASP A 136 0.38 10.40 7.05
N LEU A 137 1.03 10.18 5.91
CA LEU A 137 2.15 11.00 5.45
C LEU A 137 1.71 12.08 4.45
N SER A 138 0.41 12.21 4.21
CA SER A 138 -0.11 13.18 3.23
C SER A 138 -0.08 14.63 3.70
N GLU A 139 0.20 14.86 4.98
CA GLU A 139 0.28 16.20 5.57
C GLU A 139 1.64 16.85 5.40
#